data_c57ce79b51be9758e27b4b3896120abc
#
_entry.id   c57ce79b51be9758e27b4b3896120abc
#
_cell.length_a   1.000
_cell.length_b   1.000
_cell.length_c   1.000
_cell.angle_alpha   90.00
_cell.angle_beta   90.00
_cell.angle_gamma   90.00
#
_symmetry.space_group_name_H-M   'P 1'
#
loop_
_entity.id
_entity.type
_entity.pdbx_description
1 polymer ?
#
loop_
_entity_poly.entity_id
_entity_poly.type
_entity_poly.pdbx_seq_one_letter_code
_entity_poly.pdbx_strand_id
1 'polypeptide(L)'
;MKRVGLWLLVTIPVVLLFGWVANNTYWVDTVIPMPPKGEALTNPFYATQRFAEALGSRSSWDRAFTAPPRDSVIVLSSWHWSLSRGRRDALERWVEAGGRLVVDSSVVDGQDDFEHWSGIGTDYHEAAFETDIKQEGRDELCGTFEEERDGSSPDPTGSRTRYWLCDFDTFAFLTTKRHTLWTLRDKAGVQAMRVAVGRGRVTVINGSPFRYRSLFDGDHGRLFVAATELRRHDDVHLLSEDDHPSLLALTWQYGGAVVLLMLTLVGLALWRSGVRFGPFAAPVGAARRSLAEQIRGTGQFALRHGGGAALHAASVRALEEAAARRVPGYAGLPPNARGAALATLTGFDRQALLTAIHHARARHPGELRNTIALLEAARRVTLVDQKR
;
A
#
# COMPACT_ATOMS: atom_id res chain seq x y z
N MET A 1 -11.08 -50.21 -5.64
CA MET A 1 -12.04 -49.33 -4.92
C MET A 1 -11.42 -48.04 -4.37
N LYS A 2 -10.17 -48.01 -3.87
CA LYS A 2 -9.53 -46.77 -3.29
C LYS A 2 -9.28 -45.64 -4.29
N ARG A 3 -9.00 -45.91 -5.58
CA ARG A 3 -8.74 -44.89 -6.60
C ARG A 3 -10.00 -44.15 -7.09
N VAL A 4 -11.16 -44.81 -7.09
CA VAL A 4 -12.42 -44.19 -7.51
C VAL A 4 -12.89 -43.19 -6.44
N GLY A 5 -12.73 -43.50 -5.15
CA GLY A 5 -13.06 -42.57 -4.07
C GLY A 5 -12.21 -41.27 -4.08
N LEU A 6 -10.92 -41.39 -4.47
CA LEU A 6 -10.04 -40.22 -4.56
C LEU A 6 -10.45 -39.29 -5.72
N TRP A 7 -10.86 -39.83 -6.84
CA TRP A 7 -11.37 -39.05 -7.98
C TRP A 7 -12.69 -38.36 -7.66
N LEU A 8 -13.60 -39.02 -6.95
CA LEU A 8 -14.85 -38.41 -6.51
C LEU A 8 -14.63 -37.27 -5.50
N LEU A 9 -13.63 -37.41 -4.63
CA LEU A 9 -13.29 -36.40 -3.63
C LEU A 9 -12.71 -35.12 -4.24
N VAL A 10 -12.14 -35.17 -5.45
CA VAL A 10 -11.63 -34.03 -6.19
C VAL A 10 -12.67 -33.48 -7.16
N THR A 11 -13.41 -34.34 -7.85
CA THR A 11 -14.37 -33.89 -8.90
C THR A 11 -15.59 -33.19 -8.29
N ILE A 12 -16.09 -33.64 -7.14
CA ILE A 12 -17.26 -33.02 -6.50
C ILE A 12 -17.00 -31.55 -6.11
N PRO A 13 -15.91 -31.18 -5.40
CA PRO A 13 -15.59 -29.77 -5.11
C PRO A 13 -15.38 -28.93 -6.36
N VAL A 14 -14.77 -29.48 -7.41
CA VAL A 14 -14.54 -28.78 -8.65
C VAL A 14 -15.87 -28.49 -9.37
N VAL A 15 -16.79 -29.44 -9.43
CA VAL A 15 -18.13 -29.24 -10.03
C VAL A 15 -18.94 -28.25 -9.22
N LEU A 16 -18.88 -28.32 -7.88
CA LEU A 16 -19.57 -27.38 -7.00
C LEU A 16 -18.99 -25.95 -7.15
N LEU A 17 -17.67 -25.82 -7.23
CA LEU A 17 -17.02 -24.53 -7.48
C LEU A 17 -17.43 -23.96 -8.85
N PHE A 18 -17.44 -24.78 -9.89
CA PHE A 18 -17.85 -24.36 -11.23
C PHE A 18 -19.33 -23.97 -11.27
N GLY A 19 -20.19 -24.73 -10.61
CA GLY A 19 -21.61 -24.38 -10.46
C GLY A 19 -21.82 -23.09 -9.67
N TRP A 20 -21.05 -22.88 -8.61
CA TRP A 20 -21.10 -21.65 -7.83
C TRP A 20 -20.63 -20.44 -8.66
N VAL A 21 -19.49 -20.55 -9.36
CA VAL A 21 -18.98 -19.49 -10.26
C VAL A 21 -20.01 -19.20 -11.35
N ALA A 22 -20.56 -20.22 -12.02
CA ALA A 22 -21.54 -20.03 -13.07
C ALA A 22 -22.84 -19.37 -12.58
N ASN A 23 -23.26 -19.66 -11.34
CA ASN A 23 -24.45 -19.05 -10.75
C ASN A 23 -24.22 -17.61 -10.24
N ASN A 24 -22.97 -17.27 -9.88
CA ASN A 24 -22.60 -15.94 -9.39
C ASN A 24 -21.92 -15.05 -10.46
N THR A 25 -21.75 -15.55 -11.69
CA THR A 25 -21.15 -14.79 -12.78
C THR A 25 -22.23 -14.45 -13.80
N TYR A 26 -22.43 -13.18 -14.04
CA TYR A 26 -23.31 -12.70 -15.10
C TYR A 26 -22.52 -11.82 -16.07
N TRP A 27 -22.91 -11.87 -17.32
CA TRP A 27 -22.31 -11.03 -18.34
C TRP A 27 -22.94 -9.64 -18.26
N VAL A 28 -22.10 -8.63 -18.11
CA VAL A 28 -22.51 -7.23 -18.18
C VAL A 28 -21.81 -6.61 -19.37
N ASP A 29 -22.58 -6.02 -20.27
CA ASP A 29 -22.03 -5.20 -21.34
C ASP A 29 -21.47 -3.91 -20.74
N THR A 30 -20.16 -3.87 -20.53
CA THR A 30 -19.47 -2.70 -20.00
C THR A 30 -18.79 -1.98 -21.15
N VAL A 31 -19.12 -0.72 -21.36
CA VAL A 31 -18.36 0.13 -22.27
C VAL A 31 -17.01 0.40 -21.63
N ILE A 32 -15.97 -0.29 -22.11
CA ILE A 32 -14.60 -0.02 -21.69
C ILE A 32 -14.14 1.24 -22.43
N PRO A 33 -14.00 2.38 -21.76
CA PRO A 33 -13.51 3.59 -22.41
C PRO A 33 -12.09 3.35 -22.90
N MET A 34 -11.82 3.69 -24.15
CA MET A 34 -10.44 3.67 -24.67
C MET A 34 -9.54 4.53 -23.78
N PRO A 35 -8.36 4.04 -23.40
CA PRO A 35 -7.42 4.85 -22.64
C PRO A 35 -7.06 6.12 -23.42
N PRO A 36 -6.87 7.25 -22.73
CA PRO A 36 -6.47 8.51 -23.38
C PRO A 36 -5.15 8.29 -24.14
N LYS A 37 -4.95 9.02 -25.24
CA LYS A 37 -3.76 8.95 -26.07
C LYS A 37 -3.21 10.35 -26.32
N GLY A 38 -1.90 10.45 -26.56
CA GLY A 38 -1.27 11.71 -26.88
C GLY A 38 -1.35 12.72 -25.75
N GLU A 39 -1.70 13.96 -26.05
CA GLU A 39 -1.79 15.06 -25.08
C GLU A 39 -2.82 14.82 -23.98
N ALA A 40 -3.91 14.09 -24.27
CA ALA A 40 -4.93 13.74 -23.30
C ALA A 40 -4.43 12.82 -22.16
N LEU A 41 -3.24 12.21 -22.29
CA LEU A 41 -2.60 11.45 -21.20
C LEU A 41 -2.04 12.35 -20.10
N THR A 42 -1.53 13.51 -20.48
CA THR A 42 -0.79 14.41 -19.58
C THR A 42 -1.56 15.67 -19.22
N ASN A 43 -2.55 16.03 -20.04
CA ASN A 43 -3.37 17.21 -19.84
C ASN A 43 -4.77 16.82 -19.31
N PRO A 44 -5.04 17.04 -18.01
CA PRO A 44 -6.35 16.70 -17.44
C PRO A 44 -7.50 17.53 -18.05
N PHE A 45 -7.21 18.67 -18.63
CA PHE A 45 -8.20 19.57 -19.24
C PHE A 45 -8.28 19.48 -20.75
N TYR A 46 -7.66 18.48 -21.37
CA TYR A 46 -7.65 18.36 -22.83
C TYR A 46 -9.05 18.43 -23.46
N ALA A 47 -10.02 17.71 -22.87
CA ALA A 47 -11.39 17.74 -23.34
C ALA A 47 -12.04 19.12 -23.20
N THR A 48 -11.82 19.77 -22.05
CA THR A 48 -12.36 21.11 -21.76
C THR A 48 -11.74 22.19 -22.64
N GLN A 49 -10.44 22.10 -22.95
CA GLN A 49 -9.79 22.98 -23.92
C GLN A 49 -10.43 22.87 -25.30
N ARG A 50 -10.54 21.64 -25.81
CA ARG A 50 -11.15 21.39 -27.12
C ARG A 50 -12.62 21.81 -27.19
N PHE A 51 -13.33 21.66 -26.09
CA PHE A 51 -14.71 22.12 -25.97
C PHE A 51 -14.81 23.66 -26.01
N ALA A 52 -13.97 24.36 -25.24
CA ALA A 52 -13.92 25.82 -25.25
C ALA A 52 -13.53 26.38 -26.62
N GLU A 53 -12.53 25.78 -27.29
CA GLU A 53 -12.12 26.14 -28.65
C GLU A 53 -13.24 25.92 -29.68
N ALA A 54 -13.98 24.81 -29.56
CA ALA A 54 -15.12 24.53 -30.42
C ALA A 54 -16.27 25.57 -30.28
N LEU A 55 -16.35 26.23 -29.11
CA LEU A 55 -17.29 27.32 -28.84
C LEU A 55 -16.75 28.67 -29.27
N GLY A 56 -15.54 28.74 -29.84
CA GLY A 56 -14.93 29.93 -30.39
C GLY A 56 -14.11 30.77 -29.40
N SER A 57 -13.69 30.17 -28.29
CA SER A 57 -12.78 30.74 -27.29
C SER A 57 -11.35 30.29 -27.57
N ARG A 58 -10.36 30.96 -27.00
CA ARG A 58 -8.98 30.48 -26.92
C ARG A 58 -8.77 29.81 -25.56
N SER A 59 -8.07 28.71 -25.51
CA SER A 59 -7.82 28.04 -24.23
C SER A 59 -6.36 27.62 -24.10
N SER A 60 -5.83 27.73 -22.88
CA SER A 60 -4.51 27.23 -22.50
C SER A 60 -4.62 26.40 -21.23
N TRP A 61 -3.72 25.43 -21.08
CA TRP A 61 -3.51 24.72 -19.83
C TRP A 61 -2.15 25.10 -19.26
N ASP A 62 -2.18 25.73 -18.11
CA ASP A 62 -1.02 26.27 -17.44
C ASP A 62 -0.79 25.57 -16.09
N ARG A 63 0.47 25.27 -15.78
CA ARG A 63 0.89 24.65 -14.51
C ARG A 63 1.32 25.69 -13.48
N ALA A 64 1.52 26.92 -13.92
CA ALA A 64 1.90 28.02 -13.06
C ALA A 64 1.04 29.24 -13.36
N PHE A 65 0.63 29.93 -12.31
CA PHE A 65 -0.16 31.14 -12.45
C PHE A 65 0.69 32.26 -13.03
N THR A 66 0.24 32.77 -14.17
CA THR A 66 0.67 34.06 -14.76
C THR A 66 -0.59 34.88 -14.98
N ALA A 67 -0.65 36.10 -14.43
CA ALA A 67 -1.85 36.92 -14.48
C ALA A 67 -2.20 37.25 -15.96
N PRO A 68 -3.32 36.73 -16.49
CA PRO A 68 -3.74 37.01 -17.85
C PRO A 68 -4.44 38.37 -17.94
N PRO A 69 -4.88 38.81 -19.17
CA PRO A 69 -5.76 39.98 -19.33
C PRO A 69 -6.97 39.92 -18.40
N ARG A 70 -7.51 41.08 -18.01
CA ARG A 70 -8.56 41.16 -17.00
C ARG A 70 -9.93 40.63 -17.43
N ASP A 71 -10.16 40.55 -18.72
CA ASP A 71 -11.39 40.00 -19.33
C ASP A 71 -11.34 38.48 -19.54
N SER A 72 -10.21 37.84 -19.19
CA SER A 72 -10.03 36.38 -19.28
C SER A 72 -10.81 35.64 -18.19
N VAL A 73 -10.86 34.33 -18.39
CA VAL A 73 -11.41 33.37 -17.40
C VAL A 73 -10.28 32.48 -16.91
N ILE A 74 -10.18 32.30 -15.60
CA ILE A 74 -9.32 31.30 -15.01
C ILE A 74 -10.18 30.20 -14.39
N VAL A 75 -9.89 28.94 -14.71
CA VAL A 75 -10.46 27.75 -14.07
C VAL A 75 -9.36 27.08 -13.25
N LEU A 76 -9.51 27.09 -11.93
CA LEU A 76 -8.59 26.47 -11.00
C LEU A 76 -9.08 25.08 -10.60
N SER A 77 -8.20 24.10 -10.69
CA SER A 77 -8.43 22.74 -10.22
C SER A 77 -7.14 22.19 -9.61
N SER A 78 -7.25 21.37 -8.54
CA SER A 78 -6.08 20.84 -7.80
C SER A 78 -5.07 21.94 -7.41
N TRP A 79 -5.56 22.95 -6.76
CA TRP A 79 -4.78 24.14 -6.42
C TRP A 79 -4.55 24.26 -4.92
N HIS A 80 -3.30 24.48 -4.53
CA HIS A 80 -2.95 24.76 -3.14
C HIS A 80 -3.04 26.25 -2.85
N TRP A 81 -4.13 26.69 -2.19
CA TRP A 81 -4.40 28.11 -1.97
C TRP A 81 -3.35 28.78 -1.11
N SER A 82 -2.86 28.10 -0.07
CA SER A 82 -1.90 28.64 0.90
C SER A 82 -0.43 28.47 0.55
N LEU A 83 -0.10 27.73 -0.52
CA LEU A 83 1.29 27.35 -0.85
C LEU A 83 2.23 28.56 -1.10
N SER A 84 1.72 29.64 -1.69
CA SER A 84 2.51 30.84 -1.98
C SER A 84 1.68 32.10 -1.83
N ARG A 85 1.97 32.89 -0.79
CA ARG A 85 1.29 34.15 -0.53
C ARG A 85 1.35 35.09 -1.72
N GLY A 86 2.53 35.29 -2.32
CA GLY A 86 2.68 36.20 -3.45
C GLY A 86 1.85 35.81 -4.66
N ARG A 87 1.69 34.51 -4.92
CA ARG A 87 0.85 33.97 -6.00
C ARG A 87 -0.64 34.16 -5.67
N ARG A 88 -1.05 33.85 -4.46
CA ARG A 88 -2.41 34.10 -3.97
C ARG A 88 -2.79 35.56 -4.10
N ASP A 89 -1.98 36.47 -3.53
CA ASP A 89 -2.22 37.90 -3.57
C ASP A 89 -2.28 38.44 -5.03
N ALA A 90 -1.53 37.83 -5.95
CA ALA A 90 -1.58 38.20 -7.35
C ALA A 90 -2.89 37.74 -8.02
N LEU A 91 -3.36 36.54 -7.72
CA LEU A 91 -4.63 36.00 -8.20
C LEU A 91 -5.83 36.81 -7.63
N GLU A 92 -5.83 37.06 -6.33
CA GLU A 92 -6.85 37.87 -5.66
C GLU A 92 -6.96 39.28 -6.29
N ARG A 93 -5.84 39.98 -6.46
CA ARG A 93 -5.80 41.28 -7.10
C ARG A 93 -6.26 41.24 -8.56
N TRP A 94 -5.96 40.15 -9.29
CA TRP A 94 -6.41 39.99 -10.66
C TRP A 94 -7.94 39.82 -10.71
N VAL A 95 -8.53 39.01 -9.82
CA VAL A 95 -9.98 38.88 -9.71
C VAL A 95 -10.62 40.23 -9.32
N GLU A 96 -10.12 40.87 -8.26
CA GLU A 96 -10.64 42.17 -7.80
C GLU A 96 -10.58 43.26 -8.87
N ALA A 97 -9.63 43.19 -9.80
CA ALA A 97 -9.50 44.07 -10.96
C ALA A 97 -10.50 43.78 -12.09
N GLY A 98 -11.29 42.71 -12.03
CA GLY A 98 -12.34 42.37 -12.98
C GLY A 98 -12.24 40.98 -13.60
N GLY A 99 -11.30 40.12 -13.15
CA GLY A 99 -11.14 38.77 -13.64
C GLY A 99 -12.32 37.85 -13.26
N ARG A 100 -12.52 36.80 -14.04
CA ARG A 100 -13.51 35.74 -13.78
C ARG A 100 -12.80 34.47 -13.34
N LEU A 101 -12.99 34.10 -12.09
CA LEU A 101 -12.37 32.92 -11.48
C LEU A 101 -13.42 31.83 -11.26
N VAL A 102 -13.13 30.62 -11.75
CA VAL A 102 -13.90 29.41 -11.43
C VAL A 102 -12.99 28.48 -10.64
N VAL A 103 -13.50 27.98 -9.51
CA VAL A 103 -12.76 27.13 -8.57
C VAL A 103 -13.57 25.88 -8.35
N ASP A 104 -12.95 24.71 -8.46
CA ASP A 104 -13.57 23.42 -8.19
C ASP A 104 -13.27 22.92 -6.77
N SER A 105 -13.86 21.79 -6.37
CA SER A 105 -13.71 21.20 -5.02
C SER A 105 -12.29 20.69 -4.73
N SER A 106 -11.39 20.68 -5.71
CA SER A 106 -10.02 20.20 -5.56
C SER A 106 -9.04 21.28 -5.08
N VAL A 107 -9.53 22.44 -4.64
CA VAL A 107 -8.70 23.42 -3.94
C VAL A 107 -8.37 22.87 -2.55
N VAL A 108 -7.08 22.62 -2.35
CA VAL A 108 -6.55 22.04 -1.11
C VAL A 108 -5.83 23.12 -0.33
N ASP A 109 -5.87 23.04 1.00
CA ASP A 109 -5.25 23.96 1.94
C ASP A 109 -5.73 25.42 1.84
N GLY A 110 -5.79 26.10 2.98
CA GLY A 110 -6.18 27.52 3.05
C GLY A 110 -7.64 27.79 2.73
N GLN A 111 -8.53 26.82 2.98
CA GLN A 111 -9.97 27.01 2.83
C GLN A 111 -10.48 28.19 3.64
N ASP A 112 -9.99 28.37 4.86
CA ASP A 112 -10.35 29.50 5.71
C ASP A 112 -9.92 30.86 5.10
N ASP A 113 -8.72 30.94 4.54
CA ASP A 113 -8.21 32.12 3.84
C ASP A 113 -9.05 32.42 2.59
N PHE A 114 -9.43 31.37 1.85
CA PHE A 114 -10.27 31.48 0.66
C PHE A 114 -11.69 31.93 1.03
N GLU A 115 -12.29 31.35 2.08
CA GLU A 115 -13.60 31.76 2.57
C GLU A 115 -13.60 33.19 3.04
N HIS A 116 -12.57 33.61 3.79
CA HIS A 116 -12.45 34.98 4.26
C HIS A 116 -12.39 35.99 3.09
N TRP A 117 -11.64 35.67 2.04
CA TRP A 117 -11.49 36.53 0.86
C TRP A 117 -12.73 36.47 -0.04
N SER A 118 -13.15 35.29 -0.45
CA SER A 118 -14.27 35.12 -1.40
C SER A 118 -15.62 35.31 -0.75
N GLY A 119 -15.75 35.01 0.55
CA GLY A 119 -17.00 34.93 1.29
C GLY A 119 -17.80 33.66 1.01
N ILE A 120 -17.19 32.66 0.34
CA ILE A 120 -17.82 31.35 0.07
C ILE A 120 -17.14 30.31 0.94
N GLY A 121 -17.93 29.68 1.81
CA GLY A 121 -17.50 28.56 2.65
C GLY A 121 -18.16 27.25 2.23
N THR A 122 -17.65 26.17 2.78
CA THR A 122 -18.22 24.83 2.62
C THR A 122 -18.72 24.35 3.99
N ASP A 123 -19.92 23.85 4.02
CA ASP A 123 -20.53 23.25 5.22
C ASP A 123 -20.93 21.80 4.92
N TYR A 124 -21.09 20.99 5.97
CA TYR A 124 -21.33 19.54 5.85
C TYR A 124 -22.62 19.14 6.54
N HIS A 125 -23.29 18.14 5.98
CA HIS A 125 -24.47 17.56 6.63
C HIS A 125 -24.06 16.65 7.80
N GLU A 126 -24.50 16.94 9.01
CA GLU A 126 -24.19 16.13 10.21
C GLU A 126 -24.66 14.67 10.10
N ALA A 127 -25.73 14.40 9.38
CA ALA A 127 -26.31 13.05 9.22
C ALA A 127 -25.50 12.11 8.29
N ALA A 128 -24.50 12.60 7.59
CA ALA A 128 -23.78 11.82 6.58
C ALA A 128 -22.77 10.82 7.18
N PHE A 129 -22.39 10.97 8.44
CA PHE A 129 -21.45 10.09 9.11
C PHE A 129 -22.06 8.76 9.61
N GLU A 130 -23.40 8.63 9.64
CA GLU A 130 -24.08 7.43 10.15
C GLU A 130 -24.66 6.50 9.09
N THR A 131 -24.64 6.88 7.82
CA THR A 131 -25.22 6.05 6.75
C THR A 131 -24.15 5.22 6.09
N ASP A 132 -24.21 3.92 6.36
CA ASP A 132 -23.50 2.83 5.68
C ASP A 132 -23.48 3.08 4.15
N ILE A 133 -22.31 3.33 3.60
CA ILE A 133 -22.11 3.54 2.17
C ILE A 133 -22.33 2.19 1.48
N LYS A 134 -23.57 1.85 1.18
CA LYS A 134 -23.86 0.90 0.12
C LYS A 134 -23.37 1.54 -1.17
N GLN A 135 -22.36 0.94 -1.76
CA GLN A 135 -21.90 1.23 -3.11
C GLN A 135 -23.06 0.97 -4.08
N GLU A 136 -23.86 1.97 -4.30
CA GLU A 136 -24.83 2.01 -5.37
C GLU A 136 -24.08 2.32 -6.69
N GLY A 137 -24.57 1.80 -7.79
CA GLY A 137 -23.86 1.83 -9.06
C GLY A 137 -23.62 3.25 -9.61
N ARG A 138 -22.72 3.38 -10.56
CA ARG A 138 -22.24 4.66 -11.12
C ARG A 138 -23.34 5.60 -11.62
N ASP A 139 -24.52 5.07 -12.00
CA ASP A 139 -25.67 5.86 -12.46
C ASP A 139 -26.39 6.57 -11.29
N GLU A 140 -26.10 6.21 -10.04
CA GLU A 140 -26.69 6.80 -8.84
C GLU A 140 -25.91 8.02 -8.32
N LEU A 141 -24.73 8.28 -8.87
CA LEU A 141 -23.91 9.46 -8.57
C LEU A 141 -24.34 10.71 -9.35
N CYS A 142 -25.37 10.62 -10.17
CA CYS A 142 -25.88 11.72 -10.95
C CYS A 142 -27.19 12.27 -10.37
N GLY A 143 -27.37 13.57 -10.42
CA GLY A 143 -28.55 14.25 -9.88
C GLY A 143 -29.07 15.37 -10.78
N THR A 144 -30.29 15.81 -10.47
CA THR A 144 -30.89 16.98 -11.12
C THR A 144 -30.64 18.22 -10.28
N PHE A 145 -30.07 19.24 -10.92
CA PHE A 145 -29.72 20.52 -10.30
C PHE A 145 -30.55 21.64 -10.92
N GLU A 146 -31.03 22.55 -10.10
CA GLU A 146 -31.79 23.71 -10.54
C GLU A 146 -30.95 24.95 -10.49
N GLU A 147 -30.98 25.73 -11.57
CA GLU A 147 -30.27 27.00 -11.70
C GLU A 147 -31.14 28.16 -11.19
N GLU A 148 -30.52 29.07 -10.43
CA GLU A 148 -31.11 30.33 -10.00
C GLU A 148 -30.15 31.48 -10.29
N ARG A 149 -30.63 32.55 -10.91
CA ARG A 149 -29.84 33.76 -11.23
C ARG A 149 -30.47 34.98 -10.60
N ASP A 150 -29.62 35.87 -10.11
CA ASP A 150 -30.07 37.15 -9.63
C ASP A 150 -30.74 37.98 -10.76
N GLY A 151 -31.88 38.61 -10.43
CA GLY A 151 -32.62 39.42 -11.39
C GLY A 151 -33.34 38.61 -12.50
N SER A 152 -33.23 37.29 -12.53
CA SER A 152 -34.11 36.49 -13.38
C SER A 152 -35.50 36.47 -12.73
N SER A 153 -36.44 37.25 -13.30
CA SER A 153 -37.86 36.99 -13.09
C SER A 153 -38.11 35.54 -13.40
N PRO A 154 -38.82 34.77 -12.55
CA PRO A 154 -39.19 33.40 -12.94
C PRO A 154 -39.85 33.52 -14.31
N ASP A 155 -39.32 32.72 -15.25
CA ASP A 155 -39.94 32.55 -16.57
C ASP A 155 -41.47 32.42 -16.33
N PRO A 156 -42.35 33.15 -17.07
CA PRO A 156 -43.77 33.04 -16.87
C PRO A 156 -44.30 31.60 -16.91
N THR A 157 -43.49 30.67 -17.41
CA THR A 157 -43.77 29.22 -17.38
C THR A 157 -43.29 28.54 -16.07
N GLY A 158 -42.63 29.27 -15.14
CA GLY A 158 -42.09 28.71 -13.91
C GLY A 158 -40.96 27.69 -14.12
N SER A 159 -40.42 27.57 -15.33
CA SER A 159 -39.40 26.60 -15.67
C SER A 159 -38.04 27.14 -15.29
N ARG A 160 -37.43 26.57 -14.24
CA ARG A 160 -35.99 26.77 -13.92
C ARG A 160 -35.15 25.94 -14.89
N THR A 161 -34.03 26.46 -15.31
CA THR A 161 -33.05 25.68 -16.08
C THR A 161 -32.54 24.53 -15.20
N ARG A 162 -32.63 23.30 -15.73
CA ARG A 162 -32.19 22.10 -15.04
C ARG A 162 -30.97 21.53 -15.73
N TYR A 163 -30.11 20.96 -14.91
CA TYR A 163 -28.91 20.26 -15.32
C TYR A 163 -28.94 18.85 -14.76
N TRP A 164 -28.51 17.89 -15.55
CA TRP A 164 -28.21 16.53 -15.10
C TRP A 164 -26.71 16.40 -14.90
N LEU A 165 -26.24 16.38 -13.62
CA LEU A 165 -24.81 16.42 -13.29
C LEU A 165 -24.44 15.22 -12.43
N CYS A 166 -23.19 14.76 -12.59
CA CYS A 166 -22.63 13.61 -11.91
C CYS A 166 -21.41 14.00 -11.07
N ASP A 167 -21.00 13.13 -10.15
CA ASP A 167 -19.77 13.25 -9.35
C ASP A 167 -19.68 14.56 -8.51
N PHE A 168 -20.80 15.03 -8.01
CA PHE A 168 -20.85 16.10 -7.03
C PHE A 168 -20.87 15.53 -5.60
N ASP A 169 -20.21 16.25 -4.67
CA ASP A 169 -20.22 15.86 -3.27
C ASP A 169 -21.61 16.12 -2.66
N THR A 170 -22.32 15.05 -2.32
CA THR A 170 -23.63 15.14 -1.67
C THR A 170 -23.58 15.37 -0.18
N PHE A 171 -22.40 15.26 0.44
CA PHE A 171 -22.19 15.45 1.88
C PHE A 171 -21.87 16.90 2.24
N ALA A 172 -21.31 17.63 1.29
CA ALA A 172 -20.95 19.03 1.45
C ALA A 172 -21.85 19.94 0.62
N PHE A 173 -22.04 21.15 1.07
CA PHE A 173 -22.75 22.20 0.34
C PHE A 173 -22.08 23.55 0.57
N LEU A 174 -22.26 24.46 -0.38
CA LEU A 174 -21.66 25.79 -0.33
C LEU A 174 -22.54 26.75 0.43
N THR A 175 -21.92 27.61 1.25
CA THR A 175 -22.58 28.66 2.02
C THR A 175 -21.92 30.02 1.77
N THR A 176 -22.66 31.10 1.86
CA THR A 176 -22.12 32.44 1.75
C THR A 176 -22.99 33.47 2.51
N LYS A 177 -22.33 34.50 3.01
CA LYS A 177 -22.99 35.69 3.57
C LYS A 177 -23.12 36.84 2.54
N ARG A 178 -22.50 36.64 1.35
CA ARG A 178 -22.55 37.61 0.26
C ARG A 178 -23.77 37.39 -0.62
N HIS A 179 -24.16 38.45 -1.35
CA HIS A 179 -25.19 38.32 -2.37
C HIS A 179 -24.71 37.41 -3.52
N THR A 180 -25.55 36.43 -3.86
CA THR A 180 -25.26 35.46 -4.91
C THR A 180 -25.77 35.94 -6.26
N LEU A 181 -24.90 35.96 -7.26
CA LEU A 181 -25.25 36.30 -8.64
C LEU A 181 -25.84 35.13 -9.41
N TRP A 182 -25.44 33.93 -9.01
CA TRP A 182 -25.84 32.68 -9.64
C TRP A 182 -25.67 31.54 -8.64
N THR A 183 -26.61 30.63 -8.60
CA THR A 183 -26.51 29.39 -7.80
C THR A 183 -27.01 28.19 -8.58
N LEU A 184 -26.45 27.04 -8.26
CA LEU A 184 -26.90 25.74 -8.71
C LEU A 184 -27.17 24.88 -7.48
N ARG A 185 -28.40 24.39 -7.36
CA ARG A 185 -28.87 23.71 -6.15
C ARG A 185 -29.43 22.34 -6.51
N ASP A 186 -29.14 21.39 -5.66
CA ASP A 186 -29.79 20.08 -5.62
C ASP A 186 -30.58 19.90 -4.31
N LYS A 187 -30.95 18.65 -3.98
CA LYS A 187 -31.66 18.31 -2.75
C LYS A 187 -30.76 18.46 -1.50
N ALA A 188 -29.44 18.29 -1.65
CA ALA A 188 -28.48 18.40 -0.57
C ALA A 188 -28.12 19.86 -0.24
N GLY A 189 -28.32 20.79 -1.18
CA GLY A 189 -28.02 22.20 -0.95
C GLY A 189 -27.49 22.92 -2.18
N VAL A 190 -26.71 23.96 -1.97
CA VAL A 190 -26.06 24.69 -3.06
C VAL A 190 -24.75 24.01 -3.40
N GLN A 191 -24.65 23.55 -4.66
CA GLN A 191 -23.50 22.81 -5.14
C GLN A 191 -22.60 23.63 -6.06
N ALA A 192 -23.07 24.75 -6.56
CA ALA A 192 -22.24 25.76 -7.18
C ALA A 192 -22.81 27.15 -6.94
N MET A 193 -21.95 28.14 -6.77
CA MET A 193 -22.39 29.53 -6.60
C MET A 193 -21.38 30.52 -7.16
N ARG A 194 -21.90 31.71 -7.51
CA ARG A 194 -21.10 32.84 -7.95
C ARG A 194 -21.38 34.06 -7.10
N VAL A 195 -20.31 34.72 -6.67
CA VAL A 195 -20.37 36.00 -5.96
C VAL A 195 -19.49 37.06 -6.64
N ALA A 196 -19.80 38.32 -6.38
CA ALA A 196 -18.93 39.41 -6.79
C ALA A 196 -17.80 39.60 -5.75
N VAL A 197 -16.55 39.76 -6.25
CA VAL A 197 -15.38 40.07 -5.44
C VAL A 197 -14.64 41.23 -6.11
N GLY A 198 -14.66 42.40 -5.50
CA GLY A 198 -14.20 43.61 -6.14
C GLY A 198 -15.00 43.94 -7.41
N ARG A 199 -14.33 44.05 -8.55
CA ARG A 199 -14.95 44.24 -9.88
C ARG A 199 -15.11 42.91 -10.64
N GLY A 200 -14.50 41.82 -10.14
CA GLY A 200 -14.56 40.48 -10.71
C GLY A 200 -15.59 39.57 -10.08
N ARG A 201 -15.48 38.31 -10.41
CA ARG A 201 -16.43 37.29 -9.98
C ARG A 201 -15.70 36.01 -9.64
N VAL A 202 -16.14 35.38 -8.56
CA VAL A 202 -15.68 34.05 -8.14
C VAL A 202 -16.84 33.09 -8.22
N THR A 203 -16.67 32.02 -8.97
CA THR A 203 -17.59 30.90 -9.04
C THR A 203 -16.95 29.69 -8.36
N VAL A 204 -17.61 29.10 -7.40
CA VAL A 204 -17.15 27.86 -6.75
C VAL A 204 -18.09 26.73 -7.14
N ILE A 205 -17.53 25.55 -7.40
CA ILE A 205 -18.25 24.33 -7.78
C ILE A 205 -17.82 23.23 -6.81
N ASN A 206 -18.78 22.60 -6.16
CA ASN A 206 -18.54 21.49 -5.22
C ASN A 206 -18.42 20.14 -5.95
N GLY A 207 -17.48 20.07 -6.87
CA GLY A 207 -17.16 18.94 -7.73
C GLY A 207 -16.05 19.30 -8.68
N SER A 208 -15.51 18.36 -9.42
CA SER A 208 -14.46 18.57 -10.43
C SER A 208 -14.93 18.16 -11.83
N PRO A 209 -16.01 18.78 -12.36
CA PRO A 209 -16.70 18.33 -13.57
C PRO A 209 -15.93 18.59 -14.88
N PHE A 210 -14.83 19.32 -14.84
CA PHE A 210 -14.14 19.79 -16.04
C PHE A 210 -12.84 19.04 -16.35
N ARG A 211 -12.53 18.02 -15.54
CA ARG A 211 -11.28 17.25 -15.70
C ARG A 211 -11.53 15.95 -16.46
N TYR A 212 -10.55 15.54 -17.25
CA TYR A 212 -10.54 14.29 -18.02
C TYR A 212 -11.83 14.09 -18.83
N ARG A 213 -12.53 13.00 -18.60
CA ARG A 213 -13.77 12.63 -19.31
C ARG A 213 -15.02 13.19 -18.66
N SER A 214 -14.92 13.66 -17.42
CA SER A 214 -16.11 14.14 -16.69
C SER A 214 -16.85 15.26 -17.43
N LEU A 215 -16.17 16.03 -18.27
CA LEU A 215 -16.82 17.02 -19.12
C LEU A 215 -17.97 16.43 -19.99
N PHE A 216 -17.89 15.16 -20.34
CA PHE A 216 -18.87 14.48 -21.21
C PHE A 216 -19.99 13.80 -20.42
N ASP A 217 -19.91 13.80 -19.10
CA ASP A 217 -20.93 13.19 -18.24
C ASP A 217 -22.10 14.18 -18.07
N GLY A 218 -23.30 13.76 -18.41
CA GLY A 218 -24.50 14.58 -18.29
C GLY A 218 -24.39 15.95 -18.99
N ASP A 219 -24.75 17.00 -18.24
CA ASP A 219 -24.74 18.40 -18.70
C ASP A 219 -23.47 19.19 -18.30
N HIS A 220 -22.33 18.51 -17.98
CA HIS A 220 -21.12 19.19 -17.51
C HIS A 220 -20.59 20.22 -18.51
N GLY A 221 -20.69 19.97 -19.81
CA GLY A 221 -20.33 20.97 -20.83
C GLY A 221 -21.20 22.22 -20.76
N ARG A 222 -22.51 22.07 -20.50
CA ARG A 222 -23.41 23.24 -20.28
C ARG A 222 -23.05 23.97 -18.99
N LEU A 223 -22.72 23.20 -17.94
CA LEU A 223 -22.26 23.77 -16.67
C LEU A 223 -20.97 24.58 -16.86
N PHE A 224 -20.02 24.10 -17.67
CA PHE A 224 -18.80 24.83 -18.00
C PHE A 224 -19.11 26.21 -18.57
N VAL A 225 -20.02 26.28 -19.56
CA VAL A 225 -20.44 27.56 -20.16
C VAL A 225 -21.10 28.47 -19.13
N ALA A 226 -21.97 27.94 -18.28
CA ALA A 226 -22.66 28.72 -17.24
C ALA A 226 -21.67 29.20 -16.14
N ALA A 227 -20.79 28.31 -15.68
CA ALA A 227 -19.82 28.62 -14.62
C ALA A 227 -18.77 29.66 -15.04
N THR A 228 -18.29 29.58 -16.27
CA THR A 228 -17.31 30.50 -16.83
C THR A 228 -17.89 31.77 -17.40
N GLU A 229 -19.23 31.83 -17.60
CA GLU A 229 -19.89 32.88 -18.41
C GLU A 229 -19.20 33.04 -19.79
N LEU A 230 -18.92 31.89 -20.43
CA LEU A 230 -18.12 31.81 -21.62
C LEU A 230 -18.69 32.67 -22.77
N ARG A 231 -17.85 33.50 -23.35
CA ARG A 231 -18.17 34.31 -24.52
C ARG A 231 -17.25 33.95 -25.68
N ARG A 232 -17.69 34.20 -26.87
CA ARG A 232 -16.82 34.07 -28.06
C ARG A 232 -15.59 34.95 -27.90
N HIS A 233 -14.43 34.38 -28.26
CA HIS A 233 -13.11 35.02 -28.18
C HIS A 233 -12.58 35.28 -26.78
N ASP A 234 -13.22 34.72 -25.73
CA ASP A 234 -12.65 34.70 -24.40
C ASP A 234 -11.33 33.93 -24.37
N ASP A 235 -10.41 34.38 -23.52
CA ASP A 235 -9.21 33.63 -23.17
C ASP A 235 -9.48 32.84 -21.90
N VAL A 236 -9.44 31.49 -22.00
CA VAL A 236 -9.69 30.57 -20.88
C VAL A 236 -8.40 29.91 -20.45
N HIS A 237 -7.96 30.20 -19.23
CA HIS A 237 -6.77 29.65 -18.65
C HIS A 237 -7.17 28.53 -17.64
N LEU A 238 -6.81 27.30 -17.97
CA LEU A 238 -7.04 26.13 -17.12
C LEU A 238 -5.78 25.90 -16.29
N LEU A 239 -5.87 26.06 -14.97
CA LEU A 239 -4.74 25.96 -14.05
C LEU A 239 -4.88 24.73 -13.17
N SER A 240 -3.83 23.90 -13.12
CA SER A 240 -3.76 22.73 -12.28
C SER A 240 -2.35 22.52 -11.77
N GLU A 241 -2.22 22.23 -10.47
CA GLU A 241 -0.96 21.89 -9.80
C GLU A 241 -0.77 20.38 -9.63
N ASP A 242 -1.52 19.55 -10.36
CA ASP A 242 -1.48 18.07 -10.26
C ASP A 242 -0.10 17.46 -10.60
N ASP A 243 0.76 18.21 -11.23
CA ASP A 243 2.14 17.77 -11.45
C ASP A 243 2.98 17.91 -10.16
N HIS A 244 2.73 17.05 -9.21
CA HIS A 244 3.76 16.76 -8.23
C HIS A 244 4.85 15.95 -8.95
N PRO A 245 6.02 16.54 -9.23
CA PRO A 245 7.11 15.75 -9.79
C PRO A 245 7.34 14.57 -8.86
N SER A 246 7.43 13.37 -9.42
CA SER A 246 7.66 12.17 -8.61
C SER A 246 8.85 12.43 -7.67
N LEU A 247 8.84 11.85 -6.48
CA LEU A 247 9.97 11.97 -5.53
C LEU A 247 11.31 11.69 -6.22
N LEU A 248 11.32 10.80 -7.20
CA LEU A 248 12.48 10.49 -8.02
C LEU A 248 12.89 11.67 -8.91
N ALA A 249 11.94 12.36 -9.53
CA ALA A 249 12.20 13.56 -10.35
C ALA A 249 12.68 14.73 -9.48
N LEU A 250 12.06 14.96 -8.31
CA LEU A 250 12.50 15.96 -7.34
C LEU A 250 13.91 15.65 -6.82
N THR A 251 14.17 14.40 -6.44
CA THR A 251 15.50 13.95 -5.98
C THR A 251 16.54 14.14 -7.06
N TRP A 252 16.19 13.91 -8.33
CA TRP A 252 17.08 14.13 -9.47
C TRP A 252 17.30 15.62 -9.73
N GLN A 253 16.25 16.42 -9.68
CA GLN A 253 16.32 17.87 -9.96
C GLN A 253 17.10 18.66 -8.91
N TYR A 254 16.90 18.34 -7.62
CA TYR A 254 17.53 19.06 -6.51
C TYR A 254 18.76 18.37 -5.92
N GLY A 255 18.88 17.06 -6.10
CA GLY A 255 19.92 16.23 -5.53
C GLY A 255 20.68 15.36 -6.54
N GLY A 256 20.58 15.65 -7.83
CA GLY A 256 21.19 14.81 -8.88
C GLY A 256 22.67 14.53 -8.67
N ALA A 257 23.43 15.53 -8.22
CA ALA A 257 24.84 15.40 -7.89
C ALA A 257 25.07 14.42 -6.70
N VAL A 258 24.20 14.48 -5.69
CA VAL A 258 24.27 13.59 -4.52
C VAL A 258 23.88 12.15 -4.91
N VAL A 259 22.86 12.00 -5.75
CA VAL A 259 22.45 10.69 -6.28
C VAL A 259 23.56 10.06 -7.10
N LEU A 260 24.22 10.82 -8.00
CA LEU A 260 25.36 10.33 -8.76
C LEU A 260 26.54 9.96 -7.87
N LEU A 261 26.83 10.74 -6.84
CA LEU A 261 27.88 10.43 -5.87
C LEU A 261 27.57 9.14 -5.12
N MET A 262 26.33 8.98 -4.64
CA MET A 262 25.86 7.75 -3.96
C MET A 262 25.97 6.53 -4.88
N LEU A 263 25.50 6.64 -6.13
CA LEU A 263 25.62 5.55 -7.11
C LEU A 263 27.07 5.20 -7.40
N THR A 264 27.94 6.21 -7.50
CA THR A 264 29.39 6.02 -7.70
C THR A 264 30.02 5.32 -6.49
N LEU A 265 29.69 5.74 -5.27
CA LEU A 265 30.16 5.10 -4.04
C LEU A 265 29.68 3.65 -3.93
N VAL A 266 28.41 3.38 -4.23
CA VAL A 266 27.87 2.02 -4.26
C VAL A 266 28.57 1.20 -5.33
N GLY A 267 28.78 1.74 -6.54
CA GLY A 267 29.54 1.09 -7.61
C GLY A 267 30.98 0.75 -7.20
N LEU A 268 31.67 1.68 -6.56
CA LEU A 268 33.02 1.47 -6.03
C LEU A 268 33.05 0.43 -4.90
N ALA A 269 32.06 0.48 -4.00
CA ALA A 269 31.92 -0.50 -2.92
C ALA A 269 31.65 -1.91 -3.48
N LEU A 270 30.79 -2.04 -4.47
CA LEU A 270 30.54 -3.30 -5.17
C LEU A 270 31.75 -3.78 -5.97
N TRP A 271 32.44 -2.88 -6.64
CA TRP A 271 33.70 -3.21 -7.31
C TRP A 271 34.74 -3.71 -6.32
N ARG A 272 34.95 -2.99 -5.23
CA ARG A 272 35.87 -3.41 -4.17
C ARG A 272 35.47 -4.74 -3.53
N SER A 273 34.17 -5.00 -3.36
CA SER A 273 33.67 -6.29 -2.86
C SER A 273 33.75 -7.40 -3.91
N GLY A 274 33.54 -7.07 -5.20
CA GLY A 274 33.61 -8.01 -6.33
C GLY A 274 35.00 -8.58 -6.57
N VAL A 275 36.06 -7.83 -6.25
CA VAL A 275 37.45 -8.32 -6.34
C VAL A 275 37.72 -9.51 -5.40
N ARG A 276 36.84 -9.76 -4.42
CA ARG A 276 36.91 -10.94 -3.54
C ARG A 276 36.32 -12.22 -4.15
N PHE A 277 35.61 -12.13 -5.26
CA PHE A 277 35.33 -13.30 -6.06
C PHE A 277 36.56 -13.58 -6.94
N GLY A 278 37.62 -14.08 -6.28
CA GLY A 278 38.75 -14.66 -7.00
C GLY A 278 38.26 -15.72 -7.99
N PRO A 279 39.06 -16.08 -9.01
CA PRO A 279 38.68 -17.11 -9.93
C PRO A 279 38.18 -18.30 -9.11
N PHE A 280 37.03 -18.87 -9.51
CA PHE A 280 36.54 -20.11 -8.93
C PHE A 280 37.71 -21.11 -9.06
N ALA A 281 38.55 -21.17 -8.01
CA ALA A 281 39.48 -22.26 -7.89
C ALA A 281 38.57 -23.50 -7.97
N ALA A 282 38.75 -24.30 -9.02
CA ALA A 282 38.07 -25.57 -9.14
C ALA A 282 38.17 -26.24 -7.78
N PRO A 283 37.06 -26.69 -7.18
CA PRO A 283 37.11 -27.27 -5.85
C PRO A 283 38.18 -28.33 -5.90
N VAL A 284 39.31 -28.07 -5.24
CA VAL A 284 40.34 -29.10 -4.99
C VAL A 284 39.53 -30.24 -4.43
N GLY A 285 39.49 -31.36 -5.20
CA GLY A 285 38.51 -32.43 -5.04
C GLY A 285 38.18 -32.66 -3.61
N ALA A 286 36.89 -32.59 -3.31
CA ALA A 286 36.33 -32.54 -1.98
C ALA A 286 37.13 -33.47 -1.07
N ALA A 287 38.07 -32.91 -0.33
CA ALA A 287 38.76 -33.66 0.72
C ALA A 287 37.62 -34.18 1.57
N ARG A 288 37.36 -35.49 1.48
CA ARG A 288 36.34 -36.17 2.29
C ARG A 288 36.60 -35.68 3.70
N ARG A 289 35.75 -34.79 4.21
CA ARG A 289 35.83 -34.37 5.58
C ARG A 289 35.93 -35.62 6.40
N SER A 290 37.04 -35.77 7.11
CA SER A 290 37.26 -37.02 7.86
C SER A 290 36.02 -37.21 8.76
N LEU A 291 35.53 -38.42 8.84
CA LEU A 291 34.37 -38.77 9.70
C LEU A 291 34.60 -38.20 11.12
N ALA A 292 35.85 -38.18 11.56
CA ALA A 292 36.28 -37.60 12.83
C ALA A 292 36.00 -36.09 12.93
N GLU A 293 36.17 -35.33 11.86
CA GLU A 293 35.93 -33.89 11.86
C GLU A 293 34.42 -33.57 11.87
N GLN A 294 33.64 -34.37 11.15
CA GLN A 294 32.17 -34.29 11.15
C GLN A 294 31.59 -34.63 12.52
N ILE A 295 32.07 -35.72 13.15
CA ILE A 295 31.68 -36.12 14.53
C ILE A 295 32.07 -35.04 15.53
N ARG A 296 33.27 -34.45 15.42
CA ARG A 296 33.73 -33.37 16.29
C ARG A 296 32.87 -32.12 16.15
N GLY A 297 32.54 -31.73 14.90
CA GLY A 297 31.68 -30.57 14.62
C GLY A 297 30.27 -30.77 15.17
N THR A 298 29.66 -31.93 14.95
CA THR A 298 28.32 -32.27 15.47
C THR A 298 28.30 -32.33 16.98
N GLY A 299 29.34 -32.89 17.61
CA GLY A 299 29.48 -32.95 19.07
C GLY A 299 29.61 -31.55 19.69
N GLN A 300 30.42 -30.67 19.10
CA GLN A 300 30.56 -29.29 19.55
C GLN A 300 29.28 -28.48 19.36
N PHE A 301 28.57 -28.68 18.26
CA PHE A 301 27.29 -28.05 18.02
C PHE A 301 26.24 -28.49 19.07
N ALA A 302 26.13 -29.78 19.32
CA ALA A 302 25.22 -30.34 20.32
C ALA A 302 25.54 -29.81 21.73
N LEU A 303 26.80 -29.65 22.10
CA LEU A 303 27.21 -29.07 23.37
C LEU A 303 26.81 -27.58 23.49
N ARG A 304 26.94 -26.80 22.41
CA ARG A 304 26.64 -25.36 22.42
C ARG A 304 25.15 -25.04 22.43
N HIS A 305 24.32 -25.85 21.77
CA HIS A 305 22.92 -25.54 21.54
C HIS A 305 21.96 -26.40 22.38
N GLY A 306 22.36 -27.55 22.86
CA GLY A 306 21.47 -28.46 23.57
C GLY A 306 21.81 -28.74 25.05
N GLY A 307 22.83 -28.04 25.61
CA GLY A 307 23.35 -28.40 26.94
C GLY A 307 23.61 -29.91 27.00
N GLY A 308 24.71 -30.42 27.42
CA GLY A 308 25.15 -31.83 27.36
C GLY A 308 24.17 -32.93 27.76
N ALA A 309 22.92 -32.60 28.16
CA ALA A 309 21.90 -33.54 28.57
C ALA A 309 21.51 -34.55 27.47
N ALA A 310 21.42 -34.11 26.21
CA ALA A 310 21.11 -34.98 25.07
C ALA A 310 22.25 -36.00 24.80
N LEU A 311 23.50 -35.54 24.89
CA LEU A 311 24.68 -36.39 24.73
C LEU A 311 24.76 -37.41 25.88
N HIS A 312 24.54 -36.98 27.13
CA HIS A 312 24.50 -37.84 28.27
C HIS A 312 23.43 -38.93 28.11
N ALA A 313 22.17 -38.54 27.81
CA ALA A 313 21.06 -39.46 27.59
C ALA A 313 21.35 -40.47 26.45
N ALA A 314 22.01 -40.05 25.40
CA ALA A 314 22.42 -40.93 24.31
C ALA A 314 23.50 -41.96 24.77
N SER A 315 24.48 -41.49 25.56
CA SER A 315 25.53 -42.38 26.13
C SER A 315 24.98 -43.39 27.10
N VAL A 316 24.05 -43.00 27.98
CA VAL A 316 23.35 -43.89 28.88
C VAL A 316 22.57 -44.96 28.12
N ARG A 317 21.73 -44.56 27.15
CA ARG A 317 20.99 -45.50 26.30
C ARG A 317 21.90 -46.49 25.58
N ALA A 318 22.99 -45.99 25.00
CA ALA A 318 23.96 -46.89 24.32
C ALA A 318 24.61 -47.90 25.24
N LEU A 319 24.89 -47.54 26.51
CA LEU A 319 25.41 -48.46 27.54
C LEU A 319 24.32 -49.46 27.94
N GLU A 320 23.09 -49.03 28.22
CA GLU A 320 21.99 -49.90 28.58
C GLU A 320 21.63 -50.92 27.48
N GLU A 321 21.64 -50.50 26.22
CA GLU A 321 21.47 -51.38 25.06
C GLU A 321 22.59 -52.42 24.96
N ALA A 322 23.83 -52.01 25.19
CA ALA A 322 24.96 -52.95 25.22
C ALA A 322 24.83 -53.97 26.35
N ALA A 323 24.42 -53.52 27.56
CA ALA A 323 24.17 -54.41 28.72
C ALA A 323 22.99 -55.34 28.51
N ALA A 324 21.89 -54.87 27.90
CA ALA A 324 20.71 -55.68 27.59
C ALA A 324 21.00 -56.84 26.62
N ARG A 325 21.99 -56.70 25.77
CA ARG A 325 22.44 -57.80 24.88
C ARG A 325 23.25 -58.86 25.58
N ARG A 326 23.82 -58.55 26.77
CA ARG A 326 24.70 -59.44 27.55
C ARG A 326 23.99 -60.13 28.71
N VAL A 327 23.08 -59.39 29.37
CA VAL A 327 22.37 -59.88 30.53
C VAL A 327 20.92 -60.17 30.19
N PRO A 328 20.50 -61.44 30.14
CA PRO A 328 19.11 -61.77 29.92
C PRO A 328 18.21 -61.12 30.97
N GLY A 329 17.15 -60.41 30.53
CA GLY A 329 16.22 -59.76 31.43
C GLY A 329 16.70 -58.43 32.03
N TYR A 330 17.83 -57.85 31.57
CA TYR A 330 18.39 -56.58 32.06
C TYR A 330 17.37 -55.44 32.16
N ALA A 331 16.54 -55.32 31.14
CA ALA A 331 15.52 -54.25 31.09
C ALA A 331 14.46 -54.36 32.23
N GLY A 332 14.21 -55.55 32.75
CA GLY A 332 13.29 -55.81 33.84
C GLY A 332 13.90 -55.64 35.26
N LEU A 333 15.22 -55.40 35.34
CA LEU A 333 15.88 -55.26 36.65
C LEU A 333 15.58 -53.89 37.26
N PRO A 334 15.42 -53.85 38.60
CA PRO A 334 15.31 -52.56 39.32
C PRO A 334 16.62 -51.76 39.19
N PRO A 335 16.60 -50.41 39.31
CA PRO A 335 17.76 -49.54 39.07
C PRO A 335 19.02 -49.97 39.83
N ASN A 336 18.87 -50.37 41.07
CA ASN A 336 19.99 -50.83 41.90
C ASN A 336 20.62 -52.14 41.41
N ALA A 337 19.83 -53.05 40.89
CA ALA A 337 20.28 -54.33 40.35
C ALA A 337 20.94 -54.13 38.95
N ARG A 338 20.48 -53.18 38.17
CA ARG A 338 21.13 -52.80 36.90
C ARG A 338 22.55 -52.28 37.12
N GLY A 339 22.73 -51.38 38.14
CA GLY A 339 24.06 -50.91 38.54
C GLY A 339 25.01 -52.01 38.98
N ALA A 340 24.50 -53.00 39.72
CA ALA A 340 25.30 -54.16 40.13
C ALA A 340 25.68 -55.04 38.93
N ALA A 341 24.74 -55.30 38.02
CA ALA A 341 24.98 -56.07 36.80
C ALA A 341 26.03 -55.39 35.89
N LEU A 342 25.94 -54.05 35.74
CA LEU A 342 26.93 -53.26 34.99
C LEU A 342 28.32 -53.29 35.64
N ALA A 343 28.40 -53.16 36.97
CA ALA A 343 29.67 -53.24 37.71
C ALA A 343 30.32 -54.61 37.51
N THR A 344 29.56 -55.69 37.60
CA THR A 344 30.07 -57.06 37.37
C THR A 344 30.56 -57.26 35.92
N LEU A 345 29.84 -56.70 34.93
CA LEU A 345 30.21 -56.81 33.51
C LEU A 345 31.43 -55.99 33.14
N THR A 346 31.59 -54.82 33.74
CA THR A 346 32.59 -53.83 33.29
C THR A 346 33.81 -53.77 34.20
N GLY A 347 33.71 -54.27 35.44
CA GLY A 347 34.73 -54.15 36.46
C GLY A 347 34.87 -52.71 37.05
N PHE A 348 33.98 -51.80 36.69
CA PHE A 348 34.01 -50.44 37.24
C PHE A 348 33.25 -50.38 38.57
N ASP A 349 33.60 -49.38 39.37
CA ASP A 349 32.92 -49.15 40.64
C ASP A 349 31.41 -48.90 40.44
N ARG A 350 30.60 -49.61 41.20
CA ARG A 350 29.15 -49.54 41.13
C ARG A 350 28.61 -48.14 41.42
N GLN A 351 29.15 -47.49 42.45
CA GLN A 351 28.71 -46.17 42.86
C GLN A 351 29.00 -45.11 41.77
N ALA A 352 30.19 -45.19 41.16
CA ALA A 352 30.61 -44.33 40.07
C ALA A 352 29.69 -44.49 38.83
N LEU A 353 29.33 -45.73 38.48
CA LEU A 353 28.41 -46.01 37.38
C LEU A 353 26.98 -45.50 37.64
N LEU A 354 26.45 -45.73 38.83
CA LEU A 354 25.12 -45.23 39.21
C LEU A 354 25.07 -43.72 39.22
N THR A 355 26.14 -43.07 39.74
CA THR A 355 26.26 -41.61 39.72
C THR A 355 26.33 -41.07 38.28
N ALA A 356 27.10 -41.74 37.42
CA ALA A 356 27.22 -41.37 36.01
C ALA A 356 25.91 -41.52 35.23
N ILE A 357 25.09 -42.53 35.55
CA ILE A 357 23.79 -42.74 34.88
C ILE A 357 22.73 -41.74 35.36
N HIS A 358 22.69 -41.40 36.65
CA HIS A 358 21.63 -40.58 37.22
C HIS A 358 21.90 -39.08 37.19
N HIS A 359 23.18 -38.64 37.10
CA HIS A 359 23.52 -37.23 37.04
C HIS A 359 23.39 -36.66 35.62
N ALA A 360 22.14 -36.42 35.19
CA ALA A 360 21.85 -35.83 33.90
C ALA A 360 22.22 -34.32 33.76
N ARG A 361 22.53 -33.66 34.91
CA ARG A 361 22.88 -32.22 34.93
C ARG A 361 24.30 -32.03 35.50
N ALA A 362 25.27 -32.22 34.64
CA ALA A 362 26.63 -31.76 34.96
C ALA A 362 26.65 -30.22 35.02
N ARG A 363 27.11 -29.67 36.15
CA ARG A 363 27.20 -28.22 36.37
C ARG A 363 28.35 -27.56 35.57
N HIS A 364 29.34 -28.36 35.21
CA HIS A 364 30.50 -27.87 34.44
C HIS A 364 30.83 -28.78 33.24
N PRO A 365 31.32 -28.20 32.12
CA PRO A 365 31.69 -28.95 30.93
C PRO A 365 32.74 -30.07 31.16
N GLY A 366 33.58 -29.93 32.18
CA GLY A 366 34.57 -30.93 32.58
C GLY A 366 33.93 -32.16 33.20
N GLU A 367 32.93 -32.00 34.07
CA GLU A 367 32.19 -33.11 34.70
C GLU A 367 31.43 -33.91 33.66
N LEU A 368 30.77 -33.24 32.70
CA LEU A 368 30.09 -33.90 31.62
C LEU A 368 31.01 -34.76 30.76
N ARG A 369 32.22 -34.23 30.47
CA ARG A 369 33.26 -34.96 29.70
C ARG A 369 33.67 -36.23 30.44
N ASN A 370 33.94 -36.14 31.74
CA ASN A 370 34.35 -37.28 32.55
C ASN A 370 33.25 -38.32 32.69
N THR A 371 32.01 -37.88 32.87
CA THR A 371 30.83 -38.76 32.94
C THR A 371 30.61 -39.51 31.61
N ILE A 372 30.65 -38.81 30.46
CA ILE A 372 30.51 -39.45 29.16
C ILE A 372 31.71 -40.40 28.88
N ALA A 373 32.91 -40.02 29.26
CA ALA A 373 34.09 -40.87 29.10
C ALA A 373 33.96 -42.20 29.90
N LEU A 374 33.46 -42.11 31.14
CA LEU A 374 33.21 -43.31 31.96
C LEU A 374 32.11 -44.21 31.36
N LEU A 375 30.98 -43.63 30.93
CA LEU A 375 29.89 -44.37 30.27
C LEU A 375 30.36 -45.03 28.98
N GLU A 376 31.15 -44.36 28.16
CA GLU A 376 31.70 -44.90 26.93
C GLU A 376 32.78 -45.97 27.18
N ALA A 377 33.62 -45.78 28.20
CA ALA A 377 34.57 -46.81 28.61
C ALA A 377 33.85 -48.10 29.07
N ALA A 378 32.79 -47.96 29.91
CA ALA A 378 31.96 -49.05 30.32
C ALA A 378 31.30 -49.76 29.12
N ARG A 379 30.76 -49.00 28.18
CA ARG A 379 30.17 -49.52 26.94
C ARG A 379 31.19 -50.31 26.08
N ARG A 380 32.41 -49.82 25.96
CA ARG A 380 33.46 -50.53 25.22
C ARG A 380 33.82 -51.83 25.84
N VAL A 381 33.97 -51.93 27.15
CA VAL A 381 34.25 -53.17 27.86
C VAL A 381 33.12 -54.19 27.62
N THR A 382 31.84 -53.73 27.70
CA THR A 382 30.70 -54.62 27.41
C THR A 382 30.66 -55.14 25.98
N LEU A 383 31.26 -54.41 24.98
CA LEU A 383 31.27 -54.79 23.59
C LEU A 383 32.51 -55.64 23.20
N VAL A 384 33.67 -55.36 23.79
CA VAL A 384 34.96 -56.04 23.44
C VAL A 384 34.92 -57.53 23.80
N ASP A 385 34.32 -57.89 24.89
CA ASP A 385 34.22 -59.26 25.35
C ASP A 385 33.26 -60.16 24.48
N GLN A 386 32.70 -59.56 23.42
CA GLN A 386 31.90 -60.27 22.39
C GLN A 386 32.80 -60.98 21.34
N LYS A 387 34.13 -60.73 21.32
CA LYS A 387 35.05 -61.28 20.33
C LYS A 387 35.91 -62.45 20.87
N ARG A 388 35.68 -62.86 22.06
CA ARG A 388 36.21 -64.10 22.61
C ARG A 388 35.08 -65.11 22.82
#